data_0fd49b78697e5076b3a190280e9fdb86
#
_entry.id   0fd49b78697e5076b3a190280e9fdb86
#
_cell.length_a   1.000
_cell.length_b   1.000
_cell.length_c   1.000
_cell.angle_alpha   90.00
_cell.angle_beta   90.00
_cell.angle_gamma   90.00
#
_symmetry.space_group_name_H-M   'P 1'
#
loop_
_entity.id
_entity.type
_entity.pdbx_description
1 polymer ?
#
loop_
_entity_poly.entity_id
_entity_poly.type
_entity_poly.pdbx_seq_one_letter_code
_entity_poly.pdbx_strand_id
1 'polypeptide(L)'
;MEKTHIIEDDLDAYVENSHDPVYKLYVTFPRKEEYDKAYNAVKDLPVFLTDGGWAIDLEVMSRDTDKGVALKALASRLGIPREQVLAMGDSGNDCAMLRYAGIGAAMGNASELAKKAADVIAPSNREDGVAWMLRRAARGEI
;
A
#
# COMPACT_ATOMS: atom_id res chain seq x y z
N MET A 1 23.05 -13.66 11.08
CA MET A 1 21.69 -13.20 10.69
C MET A 1 21.26 -12.19 11.73
N GLU A 2 21.17 -10.91 11.37
CA GLU A 2 20.57 -9.90 12.24
C GLU A 2 19.11 -10.27 12.49
N LYS A 3 18.67 -10.15 13.75
CA LYS A 3 17.25 -10.35 14.08
C LYS A 3 16.45 -9.25 13.39
N THR A 4 15.57 -9.63 12.47
CA THR A 4 14.72 -8.69 11.72
C THR A 4 13.42 -8.33 12.45
N HIS A 5 13.18 -8.90 13.62
CA HIS A 5 12.01 -8.63 14.46
C HIS A 5 12.37 -8.78 15.94
N ILE A 6 11.68 -8.01 16.75
CA ILE A 6 11.74 -8.01 18.20
C ILE A 6 10.37 -8.43 18.70
N ILE A 7 10.30 -9.27 19.72
CA ILE A 7 9.08 -9.63 20.42
C ILE A 7 9.08 -8.85 21.73
N GLU A 8 8.08 -8.01 21.91
CA GLU A 8 7.92 -7.16 23.09
C GLU A 8 6.55 -7.40 23.71
N ASP A 9 6.55 -7.61 25.04
CA ASP A 9 5.30 -7.81 25.81
C ASP A 9 4.65 -6.46 26.16
N ASP A 10 5.44 -5.38 26.20
CA ASP A 10 4.98 -4.01 26.47
C ASP A 10 5.37 -3.08 25.31
N LEU A 11 4.48 -2.98 24.33
CA LEU A 11 4.70 -2.16 23.15
C LEU A 11 4.74 -0.67 23.48
N ASP A 12 3.94 -0.22 24.45
CA ASP A 12 3.90 1.20 24.84
C ASP A 12 5.24 1.61 25.43
N ALA A 13 5.77 0.84 26.38
CA ALA A 13 7.09 1.09 26.94
C ALA A 13 8.20 1.00 25.88
N TYR A 14 8.10 0.09 24.92
CA TYR A 14 9.04 0.00 23.81
C TYR A 14 9.04 1.25 22.94
N VAL A 15 7.86 1.72 22.53
CA VAL A 15 7.73 2.92 21.69
C VAL A 15 8.19 4.18 22.41
N GLU A 16 7.87 4.33 23.71
CA GLU A 16 8.28 5.48 24.51
C GLU A 16 9.80 5.56 24.71
N ASN A 17 10.47 4.40 24.83
CA ASN A 17 11.93 4.33 25.06
C ASN A 17 12.74 4.18 23.77
N SER A 18 12.10 3.88 22.64
CA SER A 18 12.76 3.77 21.35
C SER A 18 13.05 5.15 20.75
N HIS A 19 14.23 5.29 20.16
CA HIS A 19 14.58 6.46 19.33
C HIS A 19 14.33 6.18 17.83
N ASP A 20 13.86 4.99 17.49
CA ASP A 20 13.58 4.62 16.12
C ASP A 20 12.21 5.15 15.67
N PRO A 21 12.10 5.70 14.46
CA PRO A 21 10.82 6.19 13.96
C PRO A 21 9.86 5.02 13.69
N VAL A 22 8.61 5.15 14.14
CA VAL A 22 7.54 4.22 13.79
C VAL A 22 6.96 4.62 12.43
N TYR A 23 7.19 3.79 11.42
CA TYR A 23 6.70 4.06 10.06
C TYR A 23 5.29 3.54 9.82
N LYS A 24 4.94 2.41 10.43
CA LYS A 24 3.65 1.75 10.30
C LYS A 24 3.34 0.89 11.51
N LEU A 25 2.09 0.92 11.96
CA LEU A 25 1.51 -0.07 12.84
C LEU A 25 0.65 -1.02 12.00
N TYR A 26 0.83 -2.31 12.20
CA TYR A 26 0.01 -3.37 11.60
C TYR A 26 -0.56 -4.23 12.71
N VAL A 27 -1.89 -4.25 12.81
CA VAL A 27 -2.60 -4.93 13.88
C VAL A 27 -3.59 -5.92 13.29
N THR A 28 -3.54 -7.16 13.74
CA THR A 28 -4.52 -8.19 13.39
C THR A 28 -5.49 -8.42 14.54
N PHE A 29 -6.74 -8.66 14.22
CA PHE A 29 -7.79 -8.84 15.20
C PHE A 29 -8.43 -10.22 15.05
N PRO A 30 -8.67 -10.94 16.16
CA PRO A 30 -9.33 -12.24 16.10
C PRO A 30 -10.83 -12.11 15.77
N ARG A 31 -11.43 -10.93 16.00
CA ARG A 31 -12.87 -10.67 15.79
C ARG A 31 -13.12 -9.27 15.24
N LYS A 32 -14.19 -9.16 14.46
CA LYS A 32 -14.61 -7.89 13.84
C LYS A 32 -14.94 -6.79 14.85
N GLU A 33 -15.52 -7.16 16.00
CA GLU A 33 -15.88 -6.20 17.05
C GLU A 33 -14.64 -5.49 17.63
N GLU A 34 -13.52 -6.19 17.72
CA GLU A 34 -12.26 -5.64 18.23
C GLU A 34 -11.65 -4.69 17.20
N TYR A 35 -11.69 -5.08 15.92
CA TYR A 35 -11.32 -4.20 14.81
C TYR A 35 -12.16 -2.91 14.83
N ASP A 36 -13.49 -3.02 14.93
CA ASP A 36 -14.39 -1.86 14.88
C ASP A 36 -14.12 -0.89 16.05
N LYS A 37 -13.79 -1.41 17.23
CA LYS A 37 -13.35 -0.57 18.36
C LYS A 37 -12.05 0.16 18.06
N ALA A 38 -11.03 -0.55 17.58
CA ALA A 38 -9.73 0.03 17.25
C ALA A 38 -9.87 1.06 16.12
N TYR A 39 -10.57 0.72 15.04
CA TYR A 39 -10.82 1.63 13.93
C TYR A 39 -11.51 2.92 14.39
N ASN A 40 -12.58 2.80 15.21
CA ASN A 40 -13.29 3.97 15.72
C ASN A 40 -12.44 4.84 16.65
N ALA A 41 -11.46 4.27 17.34
CA ALA A 41 -10.56 5.01 18.21
C ALA A 41 -9.55 5.86 17.41
N VAL A 42 -9.19 5.45 16.19
CA VAL A 42 -8.12 6.11 15.42
C VAL A 42 -8.59 6.81 14.14
N LYS A 43 -9.81 6.57 13.66
CA LYS A 43 -10.30 7.11 12.38
C LYS A 43 -10.30 8.65 12.27
N ASP A 44 -10.42 9.34 13.41
CA ASP A 44 -10.46 10.80 13.49
C ASP A 44 -9.07 11.42 13.74
N LEU A 45 -8.04 10.58 13.93
CA LEU A 45 -6.66 11.02 14.04
C LEU A 45 -6.08 11.42 12.65
N PRO A 46 -5.03 12.23 12.59
CA PRO A 46 -4.39 12.62 11.34
C PRO A 46 -3.50 11.49 10.78
N VAL A 47 -4.09 10.32 10.58
CA VAL A 47 -3.43 9.11 10.08
C VAL A 47 -4.09 8.61 8.80
N PHE A 48 -3.37 7.82 8.03
CA PHE A 48 -3.90 7.03 6.92
C PHE A 48 -4.21 5.62 7.41
N LEU A 49 -5.43 5.16 7.17
CA LEU A 49 -5.93 3.85 7.58
C LEU A 49 -6.22 3.00 6.35
N THR A 50 -5.78 1.76 6.37
CA THR A 50 -6.11 0.77 5.33
C THR A 50 -6.18 -0.63 5.93
N ASP A 51 -6.76 -1.57 5.21
CA ASP A 51 -6.69 -3.00 5.52
C ASP A 51 -5.63 -3.69 4.65
N GLY A 52 -5.05 -4.77 5.17
CA GLY A 52 -4.07 -5.59 4.44
C GLY A 52 -4.73 -6.58 3.47
N GLY A 53 -6.04 -6.76 3.56
CA GLY A 53 -6.84 -7.58 2.64
C GLY A 53 -6.77 -9.10 2.85
N TRP A 54 -6.09 -9.57 3.90
CA TRP A 54 -5.89 -11.00 4.15
C TRP A 54 -6.55 -11.51 5.44
N ALA A 55 -6.83 -10.61 6.37
CA ALA A 55 -7.39 -10.92 7.68
C ALA A 55 -8.27 -9.76 8.15
N ILE A 56 -8.77 -9.83 9.38
CA ILE A 56 -9.35 -8.67 10.06
C ILE A 56 -8.17 -7.87 10.61
N ASP A 57 -7.65 -6.96 9.80
CA ASP A 57 -6.44 -6.22 10.10
C ASP A 57 -6.60 -4.72 9.88
N LEU A 58 -5.75 -3.93 10.53
CA LEU A 58 -5.70 -2.48 10.42
C LEU A 58 -4.25 -2.06 10.26
N GLU A 59 -3.97 -1.34 9.21
CA GLU A 59 -2.71 -0.63 9.03
C GLU A 59 -2.91 0.84 9.36
N VAL A 60 -2.04 1.38 10.20
CA VAL A 60 -2.03 2.80 10.58
C VAL A 60 -0.69 3.40 10.20
N MET A 61 -0.72 4.46 9.41
CA MET A 61 0.46 5.17 8.92
C MET A 61 0.28 6.68 9.03
N SER A 62 1.36 7.44 8.88
CA SER A 62 1.24 8.89 8.74
C SER A 62 0.36 9.25 7.53
N ARG A 63 -0.49 10.26 7.67
CA ARG A 63 -1.36 10.76 6.59
C ARG A 63 -0.57 11.20 5.35
N ASP A 64 0.65 11.68 5.57
CA ASP A 64 1.51 12.19 4.50
C ASP A 64 2.35 11.08 3.83
N THR A 65 2.10 9.82 4.20
CA THR A 65 2.86 8.67 3.71
C THR A 65 1.93 7.65 3.08
N ASP A 66 1.78 7.71 1.77
CA ASP A 66 1.13 6.67 0.97
C ASP A 66 2.05 6.24 -0.20
N LYS A 67 1.68 5.17 -0.89
CA LYS A 67 2.46 4.65 -2.04
C LYS A 67 2.54 5.65 -3.20
N GLY A 68 1.54 6.50 -3.37
CA GLY A 68 1.54 7.55 -4.41
C GLY A 68 2.53 8.67 -4.08
N VAL A 69 2.56 9.14 -2.84
CA VAL A 69 3.54 10.12 -2.36
C VAL A 69 4.96 9.58 -2.51
N ALA A 70 5.18 8.32 -2.09
CA ALA A 70 6.49 7.67 -2.21
C ALA A 70 6.92 7.52 -3.68
N LEU A 71 6.01 7.08 -4.56
CA LEU A 71 6.28 6.93 -5.99
C LEU A 71 6.61 8.28 -6.63
N LYS A 72 5.84 9.33 -6.30
CA LYS A 72 6.10 10.69 -6.78
C LYS A 72 7.48 11.19 -6.36
N ALA A 73 7.83 11.01 -5.08
CA ALA A 73 9.13 11.41 -4.56
C ALA A 73 10.28 10.67 -5.26
N LEU A 74 10.13 9.35 -5.47
CA LEU A 74 11.12 8.53 -6.17
C LEU A 74 11.27 8.95 -7.63
N ALA A 75 10.17 9.10 -8.37
CA ALA A 75 10.21 9.55 -9.77
C ALA A 75 10.88 10.90 -9.90
N SER A 76 10.53 11.86 -9.03
CA SER A 76 11.16 13.19 -9.01
C SER A 76 12.66 13.12 -8.73
N ARG A 77 13.08 12.29 -7.76
CA ARG A 77 14.50 12.11 -7.42
C ARG A 77 15.31 11.50 -8.57
N LEU A 78 14.70 10.63 -9.36
CA LEU A 78 15.33 9.97 -10.51
C LEU A 78 15.21 10.79 -11.80
N GLY A 79 14.50 11.93 -11.78
CA GLY A 79 14.25 12.73 -12.98
C GLY A 79 13.33 12.03 -13.99
N ILE A 80 12.52 11.08 -13.55
CA ILE A 80 11.58 10.34 -14.40
C ILE A 80 10.26 11.12 -14.46
N PRO A 81 9.81 11.59 -15.63
CA PRO A 81 8.51 12.23 -15.76
C PRO A 81 7.38 11.24 -15.48
N ARG A 82 6.27 11.74 -14.93
CA ARG A 82 5.10 10.93 -14.55
C ARG A 82 4.61 10.02 -15.68
N GLU A 83 4.61 10.54 -16.89
CA GLU A 83 4.16 9.86 -18.12
C GLU A 83 4.97 8.60 -18.45
N GLN A 84 6.15 8.47 -17.89
CA GLN A 84 7.03 7.29 -18.04
C GLN A 84 6.95 6.31 -16.87
N VAL A 85 5.99 6.52 -15.94
CA VAL A 85 5.81 5.67 -14.79
C VAL A 85 4.65 4.71 -15.03
N LEU A 86 4.90 3.42 -14.93
CA LEU A 86 3.90 2.37 -14.84
C LEU A 86 3.81 1.91 -13.39
N ALA A 87 2.62 1.98 -12.79
CA ALA A 87 2.34 1.42 -11.47
C ALA A 87 1.37 0.26 -11.58
N MET A 88 1.58 -0.77 -10.78
CA MET A 88 0.70 -1.94 -10.68
C MET A 88 0.33 -2.20 -9.23
N GLY A 89 -0.94 -2.56 -8.98
CA GLY A 89 -1.44 -2.80 -7.64
C GLY A 89 -2.73 -3.60 -7.60
N ASP A 90 -3.14 -4.04 -6.42
CA ASP A 90 -4.32 -4.88 -6.24
C ASP A 90 -5.21 -4.48 -5.05
N SER A 91 -4.78 -3.59 -4.17
CA SER A 91 -5.49 -3.25 -2.94
C SER A 91 -5.73 -1.74 -2.76
N GLY A 92 -6.47 -1.38 -1.73
CA GLY A 92 -6.85 0.01 -1.44
C GLY A 92 -5.65 0.94 -1.24
N ASN A 93 -4.57 0.43 -0.62
CA ASN A 93 -3.34 1.20 -0.39
C ASN A 93 -2.53 1.48 -1.68
N ASP A 94 -2.89 0.86 -2.80
CA ASP A 94 -2.27 1.10 -4.11
C ASP A 94 -2.95 2.22 -4.90
N CYS A 95 -4.17 2.61 -4.50
CA CYS A 95 -4.99 3.55 -5.27
C CYS A 95 -4.27 4.87 -5.57
N ALA A 96 -3.53 5.41 -4.61
CA ALA A 96 -2.82 6.67 -4.78
C ALA A 96 -1.69 6.56 -5.82
N MET A 97 -0.91 5.47 -5.80
CA MET A 97 0.15 5.27 -6.79
C MET A 97 -0.40 4.94 -8.18
N LEU A 98 -1.53 4.20 -8.26
CA LEU A 98 -2.21 3.94 -9.54
C LEU A 98 -2.66 5.24 -10.20
N ARG A 99 -3.27 6.17 -9.44
CA ARG A 99 -3.68 7.48 -9.95
C ARG A 99 -2.52 8.41 -10.29
N TYR A 100 -1.40 8.29 -9.57
CA TYR A 100 -0.24 9.14 -9.81
C TYR A 100 0.50 8.73 -11.08
N ALA A 101 0.64 7.46 -11.39
CA ALA A 101 1.41 6.97 -12.52
C ALA A 101 0.92 7.53 -13.87
N GLY A 102 1.75 7.52 -14.88
CA GLY A 102 1.36 7.76 -16.26
C GLY A 102 0.39 6.69 -16.75
N ILE A 103 0.65 5.45 -16.31
CA ILE A 103 -0.25 4.31 -16.48
C ILE A 103 -0.38 3.57 -15.16
N GLY A 104 -1.57 3.59 -14.58
CA GLY A 104 -1.95 2.77 -13.45
C GLY A 104 -2.65 1.49 -13.90
N ALA A 105 -2.12 0.33 -13.53
CA ALA A 105 -2.69 -0.97 -13.86
C ALA A 105 -3.15 -1.72 -12.62
N ALA A 106 -4.44 -2.02 -12.51
CA ALA A 106 -4.94 -2.91 -11.48
C ALA A 106 -4.83 -4.36 -11.91
N MET A 107 -4.46 -5.24 -10.99
CA MET A 107 -4.45 -6.68 -11.23
C MET A 107 -5.88 -7.21 -11.40
N GLY A 108 -6.08 -8.27 -12.17
CA GLY A 108 -7.40 -8.87 -12.38
C GLY A 108 -8.09 -9.34 -11.10
N ASN A 109 -7.29 -9.77 -10.11
CA ASN A 109 -7.74 -10.12 -8.76
C ASN A 109 -7.83 -8.92 -7.79
N ALA A 110 -7.65 -7.69 -8.27
CA ALA A 110 -7.64 -6.49 -7.44
C ALA A 110 -9.03 -6.19 -6.85
N SER A 111 -9.01 -5.44 -5.74
CA SER A 111 -10.22 -4.87 -5.15
C SER A 111 -10.92 -3.91 -6.11
N GLU A 112 -12.23 -3.73 -5.93
CA GLU A 112 -13.00 -2.78 -6.75
C GLU A 112 -12.49 -1.34 -6.63
N LEU A 113 -11.91 -0.96 -5.48
CA LEU A 113 -11.29 0.35 -5.27
C LEU A 113 -10.05 0.52 -6.14
N ALA A 114 -9.16 -0.48 -6.17
CA ALA A 114 -7.97 -0.45 -6.99
C ALA A 114 -8.31 -0.45 -8.49
N LYS A 115 -9.29 -1.28 -8.92
CA LYS A 115 -9.77 -1.29 -10.31
C LYS A 115 -10.32 0.06 -10.76
N LYS A 116 -11.08 0.75 -9.89
CA LYS A 116 -11.59 2.10 -10.18
C LYS A 116 -10.51 3.19 -10.19
N ALA A 117 -9.38 2.94 -9.55
CA ALA A 117 -8.26 3.88 -9.49
C ALA A 117 -7.27 3.72 -10.66
N ALA A 118 -7.39 2.65 -11.43
CA ALA A 118 -6.47 2.29 -12.51
C ALA A 118 -7.00 2.69 -13.88
N ASP A 119 -6.08 2.88 -14.83
CA ASP A 119 -6.38 3.13 -16.24
C ASP A 119 -6.61 1.82 -17.00
N VAL A 120 -5.94 0.74 -16.57
CA VAL A 120 -5.96 -0.57 -17.22
C VAL A 120 -6.16 -1.68 -16.19
N ILE A 121 -6.87 -2.74 -16.58
CA ILE A 121 -6.96 -3.96 -15.79
C ILE A 121 -6.10 -5.03 -16.47
N ALA A 122 -5.06 -5.48 -15.76
CA ALA A 122 -4.19 -6.56 -16.17
C ALA A 122 -4.85 -7.92 -15.87
N PRO A 123 -4.37 -9.04 -16.44
CA PRO A 123 -4.71 -10.37 -15.95
C PRO A 123 -4.40 -10.54 -14.45
N SER A 124 -4.96 -11.55 -13.83
CA SER A 124 -4.75 -11.82 -12.41
C SER A 124 -3.29 -12.22 -12.11
N ASN A 125 -2.93 -12.25 -10.84
CA ASN A 125 -1.64 -12.77 -10.38
C ASN A 125 -1.43 -14.26 -10.71
N ARG A 126 -2.50 -15.02 -10.94
CA ARG A 126 -2.46 -16.44 -11.36
C ARG A 126 -2.26 -16.61 -12.86
N GLU A 127 -2.39 -15.53 -13.62
CA GLU A 127 -2.28 -15.47 -15.08
C GLU A 127 -1.08 -14.61 -15.53
N ASP A 128 -0.09 -14.49 -14.66
CA ASP A 128 1.13 -13.70 -14.92
C ASP A 128 0.88 -12.24 -15.31
N GLY A 129 -0.14 -11.59 -14.73
CA GLY A 129 -0.58 -10.24 -15.08
C GLY A 129 0.52 -9.18 -15.04
N VAL A 130 1.44 -9.26 -14.06
CA VAL A 130 2.60 -8.36 -14.00
C VAL A 130 3.50 -8.53 -15.22
N ALA A 131 3.85 -9.76 -15.56
CA ALA A 131 4.69 -10.04 -16.72
C ALA A 131 4.00 -9.63 -18.04
N TRP A 132 2.67 -9.81 -18.12
CA TRP A 132 1.87 -9.36 -19.25
C TRP A 132 1.95 -7.85 -19.44
N MET A 133 1.77 -7.07 -18.38
CA MET A 133 1.86 -5.60 -18.41
C MET A 133 3.26 -5.12 -18.80
N LEU A 134 4.31 -5.70 -18.20
CA LEU A 134 5.69 -5.33 -18.50
C LEU A 134 6.06 -5.59 -19.98
N ARG A 135 5.59 -6.70 -20.54
CA ARG A 135 5.82 -6.99 -21.98
C ARG A 135 5.13 -5.98 -22.87
N ARG A 136 3.93 -5.55 -22.56
CA ARG A 136 3.20 -4.53 -23.34
C ARG A 136 3.86 -3.17 -23.24
N ALA A 137 4.28 -2.76 -22.03
CA ALA A 137 5.03 -1.52 -21.84
C ALA A 137 6.33 -1.52 -22.63
N ALA A 138 7.09 -2.63 -22.58
CA ALA A 138 8.34 -2.77 -23.32
C ALA A 138 8.18 -2.72 -24.86
N ARG A 139 6.97 -3.01 -25.38
CA ARG A 139 6.63 -2.94 -26.81
C ARG A 139 5.99 -1.61 -27.22
N GLY A 140 5.77 -0.70 -26.27
CA GLY A 140 5.05 0.56 -26.53
C GLY A 140 3.58 0.35 -26.90
N GLU A 141 2.94 -0.70 -26.38
CA GLU A 141 1.53 -1.04 -26.61
C GLU A 141 0.60 -0.39 -25.58
N ILE A 142 1.16 0.31 -24.62
CA ILE A 142 0.47 1.05 -23.56
C ILE A 142 1.26 2.29 -23.23
#